data_efbeba7eff1c28b5a13dd2a0da82c47f
#
_entry.id   efbeba7eff1c28b5a13dd2a0da82c47f
#
_cell.length_a   1.000
_cell.length_b   1.000
_cell.length_c   1.000
_cell.angle_alpha   90.00
_cell.angle_beta   90.00
_cell.angle_gamma   90.00
#
_symmetry.space_group_name_H-M   'P 1'
#
loop_
_entity.id
_entity.type
_entity.pdbx_description
1 polymer ?
#
loop_
_entity_poly.entity_id
_entity_poly.type
_entity_poly.pdbx_seq_one_letter_code
_entity_poly.pdbx_strand_id
1 'polypeptide(L)'
;ESDVCSSDLDTLTMTHTVTNTGATPFSYEAALHTYFRVSDVSQIRLTGLEHAHYEDATNGFAPCEQPGEAVTFDGPVDRVYASTAAVELHDEGFGRTIHVAKSGSAQTVVWNPAEPYGVLVNDSVNEEWRHFVCCEAAACREHAVRLEPGESHALTQTLSVA
;
A
#
# COMPACT_ATOMS: atom_id res chain seq x y z
N GLU A 1 11.10 13.62 -12.50
CA GLU A 1 10.73 12.36 -11.83
C GLU A 1 11.93 11.43 -11.82
N SER A 2 12.21 10.82 -10.73
CA SER A 2 13.25 9.79 -10.62
C SER A 2 12.86 8.72 -9.62
N ASP A 3 13.13 7.47 -9.97
CA ASP A 3 12.90 6.31 -9.14
C ASP A 3 14.23 5.67 -8.78
N VAL A 4 14.42 5.36 -7.51
CA VAL A 4 15.59 4.66 -7.00
C VAL A 4 15.14 3.42 -6.27
N CYS A 5 15.72 2.29 -6.61
CA CYS A 5 15.59 1.03 -5.90
C CYS A 5 16.96 0.60 -5.41
N SER A 6 17.10 0.37 -4.12
CA SER A 6 18.30 -0.19 -3.52
C SER A 6 17.94 -1.40 -2.68
N SER A 7 18.78 -2.43 -2.73
CA SER A 7 18.62 -3.63 -1.91
C SER A 7 19.95 -4.06 -1.32
N ASP A 8 19.92 -4.57 -0.13
CA ASP A 8 20.97 -5.38 0.49
C ASP A 8 20.40 -6.80 0.77
N LEU A 9 21.09 -7.59 1.57
CA LEU A 9 20.66 -8.97 1.82
C LEU A 9 19.33 -9.10 2.57
N ASP A 10 18.92 -8.05 3.31
CA ASP A 10 17.80 -8.12 4.24
C ASP A 10 16.74 -7.03 3.99
N THR A 11 17.04 -6.03 3.15
CA THR A 11 16.21 -4.85 2.99
C THR A 11 16.11 -4.42 1.53
N LEU A 12 14.89 -4.10 1.09
CA LEU A 12 14.60 -3.45 -0.19
C LEU A 12 14.02 -2.07 0.07
N THR A 13 14.63 -1.03 -0.46
CA THR A 13 14.11 0.34 -0.41
C THR A 13 13.79 0.84 -1.81
N MET A 14 12.57 1.32 -2.00
CA MET A 14 12.07 1.96 -3.23
C MET A 14 11.74 3.41 -2.91
N THR A 15 12.22 4.33 -3.74
CA THR A 15 11.94 5.76 -3.61
C THR A 15 11.53 6.35 -4.95
N HIS A 16 10.37 6.98 -4.98
CA HIS A 16 9.85 7.76 -6.10
C HIS A 16 9.96 9.25 -5.76
N THR A 17 10.73 9.99 -6.55
CA THR A 17 10.95 11.43 -6.32
C THR A 17 10.38 12.24 -7.46
N VAL A 18 9.54 13.22 -7.13
CA VAL A 18 8.98 14.20 -8.07
C VAL A 18 9.50 15.58 -7.74
N THR A 19 10.03 16.27 -8.73
CA THR A 19 10.50 17.67 -8.62
C THR A 19 9.70 18.56 -9.57
N ASN A 20 9.20 19.67 -9.07
CA ASN A 20 8.59 20.69 -9.91
C ASN A 20 9.68 21.53 -10.58
N THR A 21 9.99 21.23 -11.84
CA THR A 21 10.94 21.99 -12.66
C THR A 21 10.28 23.10 -13.49
N GLY A 22 8.95 23.26 -13.35
CA GLY A 22 8.17 24.30 -14.02
C GLY A 22 8.19 25.63 -13.29
N ALA A 23 7.45 26.59 -13.85
CA ALA A 23 7.31 27.94 -13.29
C ALA A 23 6.02 28.14 -12.48
N THR A 24 5.15 27.13 -12.42
CA THR A 24 3.85 27.19 -11.72
C THR A 24 3.70 26.00 -10.80
N PRO A 25 2.97 26.14 -9.68
CA PRO A 25 2.65 25.01 -8.82
C PRO A 25 1.81 23.96 -9.54
N PHE A 26 1.96 22.70 -9.16
CA PHE A 26 1.06 21.61 -9.54
C PHE A 26 0.83 20.65 -8.39
N SER A 27 -0.22 19.84 -8.50
CA SER A 27 -0.48 18.73 -7.58
C SER A 27 -0.47 17.42 -8.33
N TYR A 28 -0.08 16.34 -7.63
CA TYR A 28 -0.09 14.99 -8.16
C TYR A 28 -0.46 13.98 -7.07
N GLU A 29 -0.86 12.81 -7.50
CA GLU A 29 -1.09 11.64 -6.66
C GLU A 29 -0.11 10.54 -7.07
N ALA A 30 0.33 9.75 -6.09
CA ALA A 30 1.23 8.63 -6.33
C ALA A 30 1.02 7.53 -5.30
N ALA A 31 1.29 6.29 -5.70
CA ALA A 31 1.40 5.15 -4.81
C ALA A 31 2.53 4.22 -5.27
N LEU A 32 3.27 3.67 -4.32
CA LEU A 32 4.15 2.53 -4.57
C LEU A 32 3.31 1.27 -4.42
N HIS A 33 2.77 0.79 -5.55
CA HIS A 33 1.78 -0.29 -5.62
C HIS A 33 2.46 -1.67 -5.56
N THR A 34 2.96 -2.00 -4.37
CA THR A 34 3.73 -3.22 -4.14
C THR A 34 2.79 -4.42 -3.98
N TYR A 35 2.99 -5.42 -4.84
CA TYR A 35 2.36 -6.74 -4.74
C TYR A 35 3.22 -7.68 -3.89
N PHE A 36 2.74 -8.07 -2.75
CA PHE A 36 3.38 -9.07 -1.91
C PHE A 36 2.83 -10.45 -2.26
N ARG A 37 3.70 -11.36 -2.72
CA ARG A 37 3.32 -12.76 -2.82
C ARG A 37 3.10 -13.33 -1.43
N VAL A 38 1.98 -14.03 -1.24
CA VAL A 38 1.60 -14.67 0.01
C VAL A 38 1.24 -16.15 -0.21
N SER A 39 1.21 -16.92 0.85
CA SER A 39 0.82 -18.34 0.82
C SER A 39 -0.64 -18.50 0.41
N ASP A 40 -1.54 -17.81 1.12
CA ASP A 40 -2.98 -17.68 0.82
C ASP A 40 -3.50 -16.47 1.60
N VAL A 41 -4.27 -15.59 0.96
CA VAL A 41 -4.80 -14.37 1.60
C VAL A 41 -5.69 -14.65 2.80
N SER A 42 -6.33 -15.82 2.86
CA SER A 42 -7.14 -16.25 4.02
C SER A 42 -6.31 -16.62 5.24
N GLN A 43 -4.99 -16.79 5.08
CA GLN A 43 -4.06 -17.20 6.13
C GLN A 43 -3.07 -16.11 6.53
N ILE A 44 -3.26 -14.91 6.00
CA ILE A 44 -2.42 -13.76 6.34
C ILE A 44 -3.21 -12.74 7.16
N ARG A 45 -2.47 -11.86 7.83
CA ARG A 45 -3.03 -10.67 8.47
C ARG A 45 -2.03 -9.52 8.40
N LEU A 46 -2.56 -8.29 8.33
CA LEU A 46 -1.75 -7.08 8.49
C LEU A 46 -2.03 -6.45 9.86
N THR A 47 -1.00 -6.10 10.58
CA THR A 47 -1.04 -5.34 11.84
C THR A 47 -0.37 -3.96 11.67
N GLY A 48 -0.57 -3.05 12.64
CA GLY A 48 -0.07 -1.68 12.59
C GLY A 48 -1.08 -0.66 12.04
N LEU A 49 -2.33 -1.08 11.83
CA LEU A 49 -3.44 -0.24 11.38
C LEU A 49 -4.62 -0.25 12.37
N GLU A 50 -4.40 -0.71 13.60
CA GLU A 50 -5.41 -0.79 14.65
C GLU A 50 -6.02 0.58 14.91
N HIS A 51 -7.35 0.67 14.91
CA HIS A 51 -8.11 1.90 15.10
C HIS A 51 -7.84 3.01 14.07
N ALA A 52 -7.07 2.73 13.01
CA ALA A 52 -6.85 3.72 11.96
C ALA A 52 -8.16 3.97 11.18
N HIS A 53 -8.42 5.24 10.88
CA HIS A 53 -9.49 5.60 9.96
C HIS A 53 -9.10 5.27 8.52
N TYR A 54 -10.08 4.81 7.74
CA TYR A 54 -9.90 4.55 6.32
C TYR A 54 -11.15 4.89 5.50
N GLU A 55 -10.95 5.10 4.22
CA GLU A 55 -12.01 5.14 3.22
C GLU A 55 -12.12 3.79 2.53
N ASP A 56 -13.31 3.22 2.47
CA ASP A 56 -13.59 1.93 1.84
C ASP A 56 -13.99 2.13 0.37
N ALA A 57 -13.07 1.85 -0.55
CA ALA A 57 -13.32 1.99 -1.98
C ALA A 57 -14.35 0.96 -2.50
N THR A 58 -14.47 -0.20 -1.84
CA THR A 58 -15.50 -1.19 -2.19
C THR A 58 -16.92 -0.70 -1.87
N ASN A 59 -17.03 0.31 -1.01
CA ASN A 59 -18.28 0.91 -0.56
C ASN A 59 -18.34 2.43 -0.86
N GLY A 60 -17.89 2.82 -2.06
CA GLY A 60 -17.97 4.21 -2.50
C GLY A 60 -17.16 5.20 -1.66
N PHE A 61 -16.04 4.76 -1.10
CA PHE A 61 -15.16 5.53 -0.22
C PHE A 61 -15.85 5.99 1.08
N ALA A 62 -16.75 5.16 1.60
CA ALA A 62 -17.36 5.43 2.90
C ALA A 62 -16.30 5.47 4.00
N PRO A 63 -16.35 6.47 4.92
CA PRO A 63 -15.42 6.56 6.03
C PRO A 63 -15.69 5.45 7.05
N CYS A 64 -14.64 4.76 7.46
CA CYS A 64 -14.67 3.65 8.40
C CYS A 64 -13.51 3.77 9.41
N GLU A 65 -13.57 2.95 10.46
CA GLU A 65 -12.47 2.71 11.38
C GLU A 65 -12.10 1.22 11.34
N GLN A 66 -10.81 0.90 11.39
CA GLN A 66 -10.35 -0.49 11.37
C GLN A 66 -10.86 -1.25 12.60
N PRO A 67 -11.70 -2.28 12.40
CA PRO A 67 -12.16 -3.11 13.50
C PRO A 67 -11.06 -4.09 13.92
N GLY A 68 -10.80 -4.17 15.23
CA GLY A 68 -9.86 -5.14 15.79
C GLY A 68 -8.39 -4.83 15.48
N GLU A 69 -7.54 -5.81 15.79
CA GLU A 69 -6.08 -5.66 15.83
C GLU A 69 -5.39 -5.90 14.49
N ALA A 70 -6.11 -6.43 13.49
CA ALA A 70 -5.52 -6.78 12.21
C ALA A 70 -6.52 -6.63 11.06
N VAL A 71 -6.00 -6.37 9.87
CA VAL A 71 -6.74 -6.50 8.60
C VAL A 71 -6.68 -7.96 8.16
N THR A 72 -7.86 -8.55 7.90
CA THR A 72 -8.04 -9.89 7.34
C THR A 72 -8.76 -9.82 6.00
N PHE A 73 -8.72 -10.91 5.23
CA PHE A 73 -9.15 -10.94 3.83
C PHE A 73 -10.25 -12.00 3.60
N ASP A 74 -11.40 -11.79 4.22
CA ASP A 74 -12.58 -12.65 4.06
C ASP A 74 -13.47 -12.27 2.87
N GLY A 75 -13.01 -11.34 2.04
CA GLY A 75 -13.66 -10.79 0.85
C GLY A 75 -12.83 -9.68 0.24
N PRO A 76 -13.40 -8.89 -0.71
CA PRO A 76 -12.70 -7.77 -1.31
C PRO A 76 -12.26 -6.74 -0.26
N VAL A 77 -11.01 -6.34 -0.31
CA VAL A 77 -10.43 -5.27 0.50
C VAL A 77 -9.84 -4.23 -0.44
N ASP A 78 -10.31 -3.01 -0.33
CA ASP A 78 -9.76 -1.84 -1.02
C ASP A 78 -9.93 -0.64 -0.09
N ARG A 79 -8.91 -0.40 0.74
CA ARG A 79 -8.97 0.54 1.86
C ARG A 79 -7.82 1.52 1.81
N VAL A 80 -8.15 2.81 1.88
CA VAL A 80 -7.19 3.91 1.97
C VAL A 80 -7.13 4.38 3.42
N TYR A 81 -6.13 3.91 4.15
CA TYR A 81 -5.93 4.26 5.57
C TYR A 81 -5.22 5.58 5.73
N ALA A 82 -5.73 6.47 6.58
CA ALA A 82 -5.06 7.68 7.04
C ALA A 82 -4.02 7.32 8.13
N SER A 83 -2.92 6.71 7.72
CA SER A 83 -1.88 6.23 8.62
C SER A 83 -0.49 6.41 8.04
N THR A 84 0.44 6.89 8.86
CA THR A 84 1.87 6.96 8.56
C THR A 84 2.66 5.81 9.20
N ALA A 85 2.00 4.95 9.96
CA ALA A 85 2.64 3.84 10.66
C ALA A 85 3.23 2.81 9.68
N ALA A 86 4.26 2.12 10.14
CA ALA A 86 4.70 0.88 9.50
C ALA A 86 3.65 -0.21 9.73
N VAL A 87 3.57 -1.17 8.82
CA VAL A 87 2.70 -2.34 8.95
C VAL A 87 3.53 -3.62 8.89
N GLU A 88 3.00 -4.67 9.48
CA GLU A 88 3.57 -6.01 9.43
C GLU A 88 2.59 -6.95 8.71
N LEU A 89 3.07 -7.59 7.66
CA LEU A 89 2.38 -8.65 6.96
C LEU A 89 2.83 -10.01 7.50
N HIS A 90 1.99 -10.64 8.29
CA HIS A 90 2.23 -11.97 8.84
C HIS A 90 1.70 -13.03 7.87
N ASP A 91 2.58 -13.90 7.40
CA ASP A 91 2.27 -15.01 6.48
C ASP A 91 2.69 -16.33 7.13
N GLU A 92 1.76 -16.96 7.82
CA GLU A 92 2.01 -18.20 8.55
C GLU A 92 2.33 -19.37 7.62
N GLY A 93 1.73 -19.40 6.42
CA GLY A 93 1.95 -20.46 5.44
C GLY A 93 3.37 -20.43 4.85
N PHE A 94 4.00 -19.27 4.73
CA PHE A 94 5.42 -19.15 4.36
C PHE A 94 6.35 -19.00 5.58
N GLY A 95 5.80 -18.96 6.79
CA GLY A 95 6.56 -18.87 8.04
C GLY A 95 7.39 -17.59 8.14
N ARG A 96 6.87 -16.46 7.67
CA ARG A 96 7.57 -15.17 7.64
C ARG A 96 6.70 -14.00 8.05
N THR A 97 7.34 -12.93 8.48
CA THR A 97 6.75 -11.60 8.63
C THR A 97 7.47 -10.62 7.72
N ILE A 98 6.72 -9.84 6.94
CA ILE A 98 7.28 -8.76 6.12
C ILE A 98 6.96 -7.45 6.82
N HIS A 99 8.02 -6.69 7.15
CA HIS A 99 7.90 -5.33 7.67
C HIS A 99 7.84 -4.35 6.50
N VAL A 100 6.83 -3.50 6.50
CA VAL A 100 6.61 -2.47 5.47
C VAL A 100 6.65 -1.10 6.15
N ALA A 101 7.80 -0.45 6.08
CA ALA A 101 7.95 0.93 6.53
C ALA A 101 7.82 1.89 5.36
N LYS A 102 7.48 3.16 5.65
CA LYS A 102 7.31 4.18 4.62
C LYS A 102 7.63 5.58 5.14
N SER A 103 7.95 6.48 4.20
CA SER A 103 8.10 7.91 4.47
C SER A 103 7.64 8.75 3.29
N GLY A 104 7.33 10.03 3.53
CA GLY A 104 6.72 10.90 2.53
C GLY A 104 5.29 10.52 2.14
N SER A 105 4.68 9.59 2.88
CA SER A 105 3.33 9.08 2.66
C SER A 105 2.46 9.38 3.88
N ALA A 106 1.31 9.96 3.66
CA ALA A 106 0.29 10.16 4.69
C ALA A 106 -0.68 8.98 4.81
N GLN A 107 -0.64 8.05 3.85
CA GLN A 107 -1.63 7.00 3.72
C GLN A 107 -0.99 5.64 3.47
N THR A 108 -1.74 4.60 3.85
CA THR A 108 -1.46 3.20 3.47
C THR A 108 -2.66 2.69 2.69
N VAL A 109 -2.45 2.18 1.48
CA VAL A 109 -3.49 1.45 0.76
C VAL A 109 -3.30 -0.04 1.00
N VAL A 110 -4.39 -0.72 1.35
CA VAL A 110 -4.43 -2.18 1.44
C VAL A 110 -5.45 -2.69 0.45
N TRP A 111 -5.01 -3.54 -0.48
CA TRP A 111 -5.86 -4.03 -1.55
C TRP A 111 -5.69 -5.53 -1.81
N ASN A 112 -6.82 -6.21 -1.95
CA ASN A 112 -6.95 -7.52 -2.57
C ASN A 112 -8.34 -7.61 -3.20
N PRO A 113 -8.46 -7.96 -4.50
CA PRO A 113 -9.74 -7.94 -5.20
C PRO A 113 -10.71 -9.05 -4.78
N ALA A 114 -10.23 -10.18 -4.24
CA ALA A 114 -11.02 -11.40 -3.98
C ALA A 114 -11.92 -11.82 -5.17
N GLU A 115 -12.78 -12.79 -5.00
CA GLU A 115 -13.85 -13.09 -5.98
C GLU A 115 -15.07 -12.17 -5.76
N PRO A 116 -15.81 -11.79 -6.80
CA PRO A 116 -15.61 -12.08 -8.24
C PRO A 116 -14.67 -11.09 -8.94
N TYR A 117 -14.19 -10.06 -8.25
CA TYR A 117 -13.44 -8.96 -8.86
C TYR A 117 -12.03 -9.35 -9.30
N GLY A 118 -11.43 -10.37 -8.68
CA GLY A 118 -10.10 -10.86 -9.05
C GLY A 118 -9.99 -11.34 -10.48
N VAL A 119 -11.09 -11.83 -11.05
CA VAL A 119 -11.15 -12.26 -12.45
C VAL A 119 -11.32 -11.09 -13.42
N LEU A 120 -11.87 -9.96 -12.94
CA LEU A 120 -12.17 -8.79 -13.78
C LEU A 120 -11.02 -7.78 -13.86
N VAL A 121 -10.16 -7.74 -12.85
CA VAL A 121 -9.11 -6.73 -12.72
C VAL A 121 -7.80 -7.16 -13.36
N ASN A 122 -7.54 -8.44 -13.42
CA ASN A 122 -6.42 -9.01 -14.14
C ASN A 122 -6.93 -10.01 -15.17
N ASP A 123 -6.38 -10.03 -16.38
CA ASP A 123 -6.48 -11.16 -17.32
C ASP A 123 -5.91 -12.48 -16.73
N SER A 124 -5.62 -12.48 -15.43
CA SER A 124 -5.14 -13.63 -14.69
C SER A 124 -6.29 -14.62 -14.50
N VAL A 125 -6.20 -15.62 -15.30
CA VAL A 125 -7.01 -16.82 -15.24
C VAL A 125 -6.68 -17.52 -13.92
N ASN A 126 -7.70 -17.79 -13.09
CA ASN A 126 -7.64 -18.71 -11.98
C ASN A 126 -7.01 -18.23 -10.66
N GLU A 127 -7.83 -17.70 -9.77
CA GLU A 127 -7.55 -17.64 -8.31
C GLU A 127 -6.21 -17.04 -7.87
N GLU A 128 -5.45 -16.37 -8.77
CA GLU A 128 -4.16 -15.73 -8.42
C GLU A 128 -4.31 -14.67 -7.33
N TRP A 129 -5.50 -14.08 -7.22
CA TRP A 129 -5.81 -13.15 -6.13
C TRP A 129 -5.60 -13.76 -4.73
N ARG A 130 -5.66 -15.09 -4.60
CA ARG A 130 -5.38 -15.78 -3.35
C ARG A 130 -3.93 -15.66 -2.90
N HIS A 131 -3.03 -15.39 -3.84
CA HIS A 131 -1.60 -15.48 -3.62
C HIS A 131 -0.90 -14.13 -3.63
N PHE A 132 -1.64 -13.03 -3.54
CA PHE A 132 -1.04 -11.71 -3.34
C PHE A 132 -1.88 -10.82 -2.44
N VAL A 133 -1.25 -9.80 -1.88
CA VAL A 133 -1.87 -8.64 -1.25
C VAL A 133 -1.06 -7.42 -1.61
N CYS A 134 -1.71 -6.28 -1.81
CA CYS A 134 -1.02 -5.01 -1.94
C CYS A 134 -1.05 -4.25 -0.62
N CYS A 135 0.10 -3.71 -0.25
CA CYS A 135 0.25 -2.77 0.84
C CYS A 135 1.15 -1.64 0.34
N GLU A 136 0.57 -0.45 0.22
CA GLU A 136 1.15 0.62 -0.57
C GLU A 136 1.48 1.84 0.29
N ALA A 137 2.61 2.47 0.03
CA ALA A 137 2.85 3.84 0.45
C ALA A 137 2.15 4.77 -0.53
N ALA A 138 1.16 5.55 -0.09
CA ALA A 138 0.35 6.39 -0.95
C ALA A 138 0.27 7.84 -0.50
N ALA A 139 0.12 8.73 -1.48
CA ALA A 139 -0.24 10.13 -1.34
C ALA A 139 -1.31 10.44 -2.39
N CYS A 140 -2.57 10.32 -2.02
CA CYS A 140 -3.68 10.43 -2.95
C CYS A 140 -4.89 11.15 -2.32
N ARG A 141 -5.86 11.50 -3.16
CA ARG A 141 -7.12 12.13 -2.77
C ARG A 141 -6.88 13.43 -1.99
N GLU A 142 -7.38 13.54 -0.76
CA GLU A 142 -7.17 14.72 0.09
C GLU A 142 -5.70 14.93 0.50
N HIS A 143 -4.86 13.89 0.36
CA HIS A 143 -3.42 13.93 0.62
C HIS A 143 -2.57 14.00 -0.67
N ALA A 144 -3.17 14.42 -1.79
CA ALA A 144 -2.41 14.72 -3.00
C ALA A 144 -1.30 15.73 -2.71
N VAL A 145 -0.11 15.46 -3.24
CA VAL A 145 1.07 16.30 -3.00
C VAL A 145 1.03 17.53 -3.89
N ARG A 146 1.16 18.72 -3.30
CA ARG A 146 1.33 19.98 -4.02
C ARG A 146 2.79 20.43 -3.96
N LEU A 147 3.36 20.77 -5.11
CA LEU A 147 4.72 21.27 -5.24
C LEU A 147 4.73 22.68 -5.83
N GLU A 148 5.39 23.60 -5.13
CA GLU A 148 5.76 24.90 -5.67
C GLU A 148 6.95 24.76 -6.63
N PRO A 149 7.22 25.76 -7.50
CA PRO A 149 8.39 25.73 -8.39
C PRO A 149 9.71 25.47 -7.64
N GLY A 150 10.45 24.46 -8.05
CA GLY A 150 11.72 24.05 -7.45
C GLY A 150 11.57 23.08 -6.26
N GLU A 151 10.37 22.82 -5.77
CA GLU A 151 10.17 21.86 -4.69
C GLU A 151 10.22 20.41 -5.18
N SER A 152 10.58 19.52 -4.26
CA SER A 152 10.61 18.08 -4.48
C SER A 152 9.90 17.35 -3.33
N HIS A 153 9.30 16.22 -3.65
CA HIS A 153 8.74 15.28 -2.69
C HIS A 153 9.23 13.86 -3.02
N ALA A 154 9.61 13.12 -2.00
CA ALA A 154 10.03 11.73 -2.11
C ALA A 154 9.06 10.82 -1.36
N LEU A 155 8.46 9.88 -2.08
CA LEU A 155 7.64 8.79 -1.54
C LEU A 155 8.52 7.55 -1.44
N THR A 156 8.69 7.00 -0.24
CA THR A 156 9.59 5.87 0.00
C THR A 156 8.85 4.72 0.69
N GLN A 157 9.14 3.51 0.25
CA GLN A 157 8.74 2.28 0.91
C GLN A 157 9.97 1.40 1.16
N THR A 158 10.10 0.88 2.38
CA THR A 158 11.20 0.01 2.80
C THR A 158 10.63 -1.30 3.32
N LEU A 159 11.11 -2.40 2.75
CA LEU A 159 10.67 -3.76 3.03
C LEU A 159 11.80 -4.55 3.67
N SER A 160 11.50 -5.32 4.71
CA SER A 160 12.41 -6.32 5.26
C SER A 160 11.64 -7.58 5.67
N VAL A 161 12.32 -8.72 5.73
CA VAL A 161 11.71 -10.01 6.06
C VAL A 161 12.36 -10.57 7.34
N ALA A 162 11.51 -11.00 8.28
CA ALA A 162 11.91 -11.70 9.50
C ALA A 162 11.29 -13.10 9.54
#